data_63b8b0f629cb5e4f14ffb17da16ebc61
#
_entry.id   63b8b0f629cb5e4f14ffb17da16ebc61
#
_cell.length_a   1.000
_cell.length_b   1.000
_cell.length_c   1.000
_cell.angle_alpha   90.00
_cell.angle_beta   90.00
_cell.angle_gamma   90.00
#
_symmetry.space_group_name_H-M   'P 1'
#
loop_
_entity.id
_entity.type
_entity.pdbx_description
1 polymer ?
#
loop_
_entity_poly.entity_id
_entity_poly.type
_entity_poly.pdbx_seq_one_letter_code
_entity_poly.pdbx_strand_id
1 'polypeptide(L)'
;MSSGIANPFALGVRHRTLQKLNQLGNRSNGVKVTGSYVPRNQIKAKLHHPMVLATKVWALAHLLANGSLAATVLFGSFLVWSVLLFAASRRRDRREQKAYPAGTASMTAVTVAVGVVAWAVFAFWLHRVLMGVSPFGAMG
;
A
#
# COMPACT_ATOMS: atom_id res chain seq x y z
N MET A 1 57.66 -21.44 26.40
CA MET A 1 57.09 -20.20 25.83
C MET A 1 57.02 -20.39 24.32
N SER A 2 55.87 -20.80 23.81
CA SER A 2 55.67 -21.01 22.38
C SER A 2 54.82 -19.83 21.85
N SER A 3 55.49 -18.92 21.16
CA SER A 3 54.88 -17.80 20.48
C SER A 3 54.20 -18.31 19.20
N GLY A 4 52.86 -18.53 19.27
CA GLY A 4 52.07 -18.85 18.10
C GLY A 4 52.05 -17.67 17.13
N ILE A 5 52.85 -17.76 16.07
CA ILE A 5 52.83 -16.80 14.95
C ILE A 5 51.47 -16.94 14.25
N ALA A 6 50.58 -15.97 14.45
CA ALA A 6 49.32 -15.91 13.74
C ALA A 6 49.58 -15.76 12.22
N ASN A 7 49.17 -16.75 11.44
CA ASN A 7 49.36 -16.76 10.01
C ASN A 7 48.56 -15.63 9.34
N PRO A 8 49.19 -14.59 8.77
CA PRO A 8 48.53 -13.43 8.19
C PRO A 8 47.63 -13.81 6.99
N PHE A 9 47.91 -14.92 6.31
CA PHE A 9 47.09 -15.44 5.20
C PHE A 9 45.74 -15.97 5.71
N ALA A 10 45.68 -16.55 6.91
CA ALA A 10 44.42 -17.05 7.47
C ALA A 10 43.46 -15.92 7.82
N LEU A 11 43.97 -14.77 8.26
CA LEU A 11 43.14 -13.58 8.53
C LEU A 11 42.55 -12.95 7.29
N GLY A 12 43.36 -12.89 6.20
CA GLY A 12 42.89 -12.32 4.92
C GLY A 12 41.79 -13.18 4.24
N VAL A 13 41.89 -14.50 4.33
CA VAL A 13 40.88 -15.43 3.79
C VAL A 13 39.58 -15.30 4.60
N ARG A 14 39.69 -15.23 5.94
CA ARG A 14 38.52 -15.07 6.82
C ARG A 14 37.75 -13.77 6.56
N HIS A 15 38.46 -12.66 6.35
CA HIS A 15 37.87 -11.36 6.05
C HIS A 15 37.15 -11.37 4.71
N ARG A 16 37.73 -11.95 3.66
CA ARG A 16 37.10 -12.05 2.33
C ARG A 16 35.88 -12.97 2.35
N THR A 17 35.92 -14.05 3.12
CA THR A 17 34.80 -14.98 3.26
C THR A 17 33.65 -14.33 4.00
N LEU A 18 33.92 -13.59 5.09
CA LEU A 18 32.90 -12.84 5.82
C LEU A 18 32.28 -11.71 4.99
N GLN A 19 33.09 -11.01 4.18
CA GLN A 19 32.57 -10.01 3.24
C GLN A 19 31.67 -10.63 2.17
N LYS A 20 32.07 -11.80 1.61
CA LYS A 20 31.22 -12.53 0.66
C LYS A 20 29.92 -13.02 1.28
N LEU A 21 29.97 -13.56 2.48
CA LEU A 21 28.78 -14.01 3.22
C LEU A 21 27.86 -12.83 3.55
N ASN A 22 28.43 -11.68 3.93
CA ASN A 22 27.65 -10.46 4.18
C ASN A 22 27.02 -9.89 2.89
N GLN A 23 27.71 -9.98 1.76
CA GLN A 23 27.15 -9.63 0.46
C GLN A 23 26.06 -10.61 -0.01
N LEU A 24 26.21 -11.90 0.26
CA LEU A 24 25.20 -12.90 -0.03
C LEU A 24 23.98 -12.75 0.87
N GLY A 25 24.18 -12.49 2.16
CA GLY A 25 23.12 -12.16 3.11
C GLY A 25 22.38 -10.88 2.74
N ASN A 26 23.09 -9.87 2.26
CA ASN A 26 22.48 -8.63 1.77
C ASN A 26 21.78 -8.81 0.40
N ARG A 27 22.21 -9.76 -0.43
CA ARG A 27 21.51 -10.14 -1.66
C ARG A 27 20.23 -10.95 -1.39
N SER A 28 20.24 -11.82 -0.41
CA SER A 28 19.03 -12.58 -0.03
C SER A 28 18.00 -11.68 0.68
N ASN A 29 18.45 -10.68 1.44
CA ASN A 29 17.59 -9.62 1.97
C ASN A 29 17.17 -8.61 0.87
N GLY A 30 17.82 -8.63 -0.27
CA GLY A 30 17.50 -7.83 -1.46
C GLY A 30 16.45 -8.47 -2.37
N VAL A 31 15.98 -9.69 -2.12
CA VAL A 31 14.64 -10.09 -2.53
C VAL A 31 13.67 -9.32 -1.64
N LYS A 32 13.58 -8.03 -1.91
CA LYS A 32 12.37 -7.28 -1.59
C LYS A 32 11.26 -8.02 -2.33
N VAL A 33 10.62 -8.94 -1.65
CA VAL A 33 9.24 -9.27 -1.92
C VAL A 33 8.49 -7.99 -1.57
N THR A 34 8.76 -6.93 -2.31
CA THR A 34 7.85 -5.83 -2.46
C THR A 34 6.68 -6.47 -3.18
N GLY A 35 5.76 -7.02 -2.39
CA GLY A 35 4.40 -7.32 -2.81
C GLY A 35 3.72 -6.04 -3.27
N SER A 36 4.41 -5.27 -4.07
CA SER A 36 3.96 -4.06 -4.70
C SER A 36 3.75 -4.38 -6.16
N TYR A 37 2.74 -5.21 -6.41
CA TYR A 37 2.14 -5.38 -7.74
C TYR A 37 1.48 -4.07 -8.22
N VAL A 38 1.53 -3.03 -7.41
CA VAL A 38 1.06 -1.70 -7.80
C VAL A 38 2.20 -0.97 -8.47
N PRO A 39 2.10 -0.67 -9.78
CA PRO A 39 3.12 0.09 -10.50
C PRO A 39 3.43 1.39 -9.76
N ARG A 40 4.67 1.85 -9.86
CA ARG A 40 5.12 3.12 -9.26
C ARG A 40 4.34 4.28 -9.88
N ASN A 41 3.26 4.69 -9.24
CA ASN A 41 2.44 5.81 -9.68
C ASN A 41 2.54 7.00 -8.71
N GLN A 42 2.23 8.19 -9.20
CA GLN A 42 2.31 9.43 -8.42
C GLN A 42 1.25 9.48 -7.32
N ILE A 43 0.11 8.79 -7.49
CA ILE A 43 -0.96 8.73 -6.49
C ILE A 43 -0.42 8.09 -5.21
N LYS A 44 0.25 6.95 -5.32
CA LYS A 44 0.87 6.27 -4.17
C LYS A 44 2.00 7.10 -3.57
N ALA A 45 2.82 7.76 -4.40
CA ALA A 45 3.91 8.60 -3.95
C ALA A 45 3.41 9.82 -3.14
N LYS A 46 2.30 10.43 -3.53
CA LYS A 46 1.72 11.62 -2.87
C LYS A 46 0.79 11.26 -1.71
N LEU A 47 -0.10 10.29 -1.90
CA LEU A 47 -1.13 9.96 -0.91
C LEU A 47 -0.65 8.93 0.12
N HIS A 48 0.42 8.18 -0.16
CA HIS A 48 1.03 7.13 0.65
C HIS A 48 0.10 5.92 0.89
N HIS A 49 -1.12 6.16 1.34
CA HIS A 49 -2.13 5.13 1.66
C HIS A 49 -3.44 5.34 0.87
N PRO A 50 -3.42 5.26 -0.49
CA PRO A 50 -4.59 5.58 -1.33
C PRO A 50 -5.79 4.68 -1.07
N MET A 51 -5.60 3.40 -0.75
CA MET A 51 -6.68 2.47 -0.42
C MET A 51 -7.48 2.92 0.80
N VAL A 52 -6.79 3.33 1.87
CA VAL A 52 -7.44 3.80 3.10
C VAL A 52 -8.17 5.13 2.88
N LEU A 53 -7.61 6.01 2.04
CA LEU A 53 -8.29 7.25 1.62
C LEU A 53 -9.55 6.96 0.81
N ALA A 54 -9.49 6.00 -0.12
CA ALA A 54 -10.65 5.57 -0.89
C ALA A 54 -11.78 5.05 0.01
N THR A 55 -11.45 4.25 1.03
CA THR A 55 -12.42 3.77 2.03
C THR A 55 -13.08 4.91 2.80
N LYS A 56 -12.31 5.96 3.17
CA LYS A 56 -12.88 7.16 3.82
C LYS A 56 -13.91 7.86 2.94
N VAL A 57 -13.54 8.13 1.68
CA VAL A 57 -14.40 8.82 0.72
C VAL A 57 -15.65 7.99 0.45
N TRP A 58 -15.48 6.67 0.25
CA TRP A 58 -16.57 5.74 0.05
C TRP A 58 -17.53 5.71 1.25
N ALA A 59 -17.03 5.57 2.47
CA ALA A 59 -17.86 5.52 3.66
C ALA A 59 -18.59 6.84 3.90
N LEU A 60 -17.92 7.97 3.68
CA LEU A 60 -18.52 9.30 3.81
C LEU A 60 -19.64 9.51 2.75
N ALA A 61 -19.40 9.16 1.50
CA ALA A 61 -20.39 9.25 0.45
C ALA A 61 -21.65 8.45 0.77
N HIS A 62 -21.47 7.22 1.29
CA HIS A 62 -22.60 6.36 1.68
C HIS A 62 -23.34 6.87 2.92
N LEU A 63 -22.65 7.49 3.89
CA LEU A 63 -23.31 8.16 5.01
C LEU A 63 -24.19 9.32 4.56
N LEU A 64 -23.73 10.11 3.61
CA LEU A 64 -24.49 11.24 3.06
C LEU A 64 -25.70 10.79 2.21
N ALA A 65 -25.55 9.65 1.53
CA ALA A 65 -26.58 9.10 0.67
C ALA A 65 -27.64 8.27 1.40
N ASN A 66 -27.37 7.77 2.61
CA ASN A 66 -28.24 6.84 3.33
C ASN A 66 -28.58 7.36 4.72
N GLY A 67 -29.85 7.59 4.98
CA GLY A 67 -30.36 8.11 6.26
C GLY A 67 -30.79 7.04 7.28
N SER A 68 -30.65 5.73 6.99
CA SER A 68 -31.07 4.68 7.92
C SER A 68 -30.06 4.49 9.06
N LEU A 69 -30.53 4.08 10.24
CA LEU A 69 -29.68 3.80 11.40
C LEU A 69 -28.66 2.68 11.06
N ALA A 70 -29.09 1.62 10.38
CA ALA A 70 -28.20 0.53 9.97
C ALA A 70 -27.08 1.03 9.05
N ALA A 71 -27.38 1.86 8.07
CA ALA A 71 -26.38 2.48 7.20
C ALA A 71 -25.43 3.39 8.00
N THR A 72 -25.96 4.17 8.92
CA THR A 72 -25.17 5.07 9.77
C THR A 72 -24.18 4.29 10.62
N VAL A 73 -24.61 3.20 11.25
CA VAL A 73 -23.71 2.35 12.04
C VAL A 73 -22.66 1.68 11.16
N LEU A 74 -23.06 1.12 10.01
CA LEU A 74 -22.16 0.43 9.09
C LEU A 74 -21.09 1.38 8.52
N PHE A 75 -21.52 2.43 7.82
CA PHE A 75 -20.59 3.33 7.15
C PHE A 75 -19.84 4.24 8.12
N GLY A 76 -20.46 4.58 9.27
CA GLY A 76 -19.81 5.30 10.36
C GLY A 76 -18.65 4.49 10.95
N SER A 77 -18.84 3.19 11.17
CA SER A 77 -17.77 2.29 11.65
C SER A 77 -16.61 2.22 10.67
N PHE A 78 -16.89 2.07 9.37
CA PHE A 78 -15.85 2.09 8.32
C PHE A 78 -15.14 3.43 8.25
N LEU A 79 -15.84 4.53 8.41
CA LEU A 79 -15.25 5.87 8.41
C LEU A 79 -14.29 6.04 9.60
N VAL A 80 -14.74 5.73 10.81
CA VAL A 80 -13.90 5.79 12.03
C VAL A 80 -12.68 4.88 11.89
N TRP A 81 -12.89 3.62 11.50
CA TRP A 81 -11.80 2.66 11.29
C TRP A 81 -10.78 3.18 10.28
N SER A 82 -11.22 3.69 9.13
CA SER A 82 -10.32 4.19 8.09
C SER A 82 -9.56 5.45 8.51
N VAL A 83 -10.16 6.33 9.33
CA VAL A 83 -9.48 7.49 9.92
C VAL A 83 -8.38 7.05 10.87
N LEU A 84 -8.69 6.13 11.78
CA LEU A 84 -7.73 5.60 12.75
C LEU A 84 -6.59 4.85 12.05
N LEU A 85 -6.92 4.00 11.07
CA LEU A 85 -5.93 3.25 10.30
C LEU A 85 -5.01 4.18 9.50
N PHE A 86 -5.55 5.24 8.89
CA PHE A 86 -4.75 6.23 8.20
C PHE A 86 -3.79 6.96 9.14
N ALA A 87 -4.28 7.39 10.29
CA ALA A 87 -3.45 8.05 11.29
C ALA A 87 -2.34 7.14 11.83
N ALA A 88 -2.66 5.87 12.13
CA ALA A 88 -1.70 4.87 12.58
C ALA A 88 -0.64 4.59 11.50
N SER A 89 -1.05 4.41 10.25
CA SER A 89 -0.16 4.19 9.12
C SER A 89 0.79 5.36 8.89
N ARG A 90 0.30 6.60 8.98
CA ARG A 90 1.12 7.81 8.86
C ARG A 90 2.10 7.97 10.03
N ARG A 91 1.71 7.58 11.25
CA ARG A 91 2.61 7.57 12.42
C ARG A 91 3.72 6.53 12.24
N ARG A 92 3.38 5.33 11.75
CA ARG A 92 4.35 4.27 11.46
C ARG A 92 5.34 4.71 10.38
N ASP A 93 4.87 5.27 9.26
CA ASP A 93 5.73 5.75 8.18
C ASP A 93 6.75 6.79 8.67
N ARG A 94 6.31 7.69 9.56
CA ARG A 94 7.20 8.69 10.17
C ARG A 94 8.25 8.07 11.09
N ARG A 95 7.88 7.05 11.87
CA ARG A 95 8.82 6.34 12.77
C ARG A 95 9.85 5.54 11.97
N GLU A 96 9.42 4.91 10.91
CA GLU A 96 10.25 4.10 10.02
C GLU A 96 11.00 4.93 8.98
N GLN A 97 10.78 6.24 8.93
CA GLN A 97 11.31 7.15 7.89
C GLN A 97 11.10 6.62 6.48
N LYS A 98 9.91 6.06 6.25
CA LYS A 98 9.59 5.34 5.03
C LYS A 98 9.58 6.28 3.82
N ALA A 99 10.49 6.05 2.88
CA ALA A 99 10.54 6.75 1.60
C ALA A 99 9.58 6.11 0.60
N TYR A 100 8.82 6.94 -0.08
CA TYR A 100 7.96 6.52 -1.20
C TYR A 100 8.62 6.95 -2.51
N PRO A 101 9.06 6.01 -3.35
CA PRO A 101 9.70 6.34 -4.62
C PRO A 101 8.73 7.10 -5.52
N ALA A 102 9.28 8.07 -6.25
CA ALA A 102 8.51 8.85 -7.22
C ALA A 102 7.86 7.94 -8.27
N GLY A 103 6.60 8.23 -8.59
CA GLY A 103 5.86 7.52 -9.63
C GLY A 103 6.05 8.18 -11.00
N THR A 104 5.80 7.41 -12.07
CA THR A 104 5.79 7.92 -13.44
C THR A 104 4.40 8.43 -13.83
N ALA A 105 4.36 9.41 -14.74
CA ALA A 105 3.10 9.95 -15.26
C ALA A 105 2.32 8.89 -16.05
N SER A 106 3.01 8.07 -16.85
CA SER A 106 2.41 6.99 -17.64
C SER A 106 1.71 5.95 -16.75
N MET A 107 2.37 5.47 -15.68
CA MET A 107 1.76 4.53 -14.74
C MET A 107 0.62 5.15 -13.95
N THR A 108 0.68 6.47 -13.69
CA THR A 108 -0.43 7.20 -13.08
C THR A 108 -1.64 7.23 -14.01
N ALA A 109 -1.44 7.54 -15.29
CA ALA A 109 -2.51 7.54 -16.30
C ALA A 109 -3.16 6.15 -16.45
N VAL A 110 -2.35 5.08 -16.52
CA VAL A 110 -2.87 3.70 -16.56
C VAL A 110 -3.68 3.37 -15.30
N THR A 111 -3.17 3.72 -14.13
CA THR A 111 -3.87 3.46 -12.85
C THR A 111 -5.21 4.20 -12.79
N VAL A 112 -5.25 5.46 -13.25
CA VAL A 112 -6.49 6.25 -13.30
C VAL A 112 -7.46 5.65 -14.32
N ALA A 113 -7.00 5.31 -15.52
CA ALA A 113 -7.84 4.72 -16.56
C ALA A 113 -8.47 3.40 -16.09
N VAL A 114 -7.68 2.49 -15.54
CA VAL A 114 -8.17 1.22 -14.96
C VAL A 114 -9.15 1.48 -13.82
N GLY A 115 -8.85 2.44 -12.94
CA GLY A 115 -9.73 2.81 -11.83
C GLY A 115 -11.08 3.37 -12.30
N VAL A 116 -11.08 4.23 -13.31
CA VAL A 116 -12.31 4.79 -13.89
C VAL A 116 -13.16 3.70 -14.56
N VAL A 117 -12.54 2.82 -15.34
CA VAL A 117 -13.25 1.70 -15.98
C VAL A 117 -13.84 0.77 -14.92
N ALA A 118 -13.07 0.36 -13.93
CA ALA A 118 -13.54 -0.50 -12.85
C ALA A 118 -14.67 0.15 -12.05
N TRP A 119 -14.55 1.46 -11.76
CA TRP A 119 -15.61 2.22 -11.11
C TRP A 119 -16.88 2.29 -11.95
N ALA A 120 -16.78 2.56 -13.26
CA ALA A 120 -17.91 2.61 -14.15
C ALA A 120 -18.64 1.26 -14.23
N VAL A 121 -17.92 0.16 -14.44
CA VAL A 121 -18.48 -1.19 -14.45
C VAL A 121 -19.19 -1.49 -13.12
N PHE A 122 -18.56 -1.15 -12.00
CA PHE A 122 -19.15 -1.35 -10.69
C PHE A 122 -20.40 -0.48 -10.49
N ALA A 123 -20.31 0.83 -10.73
CA ALA A 123 -21.39 1.78 -10.44
C ALA A 123 -22.62 1.57 -11.36
N PHE A 124 -22.41 1.31 -12.65
CA PHE A 124 -23.52 1.21 -13.60
C PHE A 124 -24.14 -0.19 -13.70
N TRP A 125 -23.38 -1.22 -13.37
CA TRP A 125 -23.85 -2.59 -13.54
C TRP A 125 -23.75 -3.43 -12.26
N LEU A 126 -22.55 -3.60 -11.70
CA LEU A 126 -22.30 -4.56 -10.61
C LEU A 126 -22.99 -4.14 -9.31
N HIS A 127 -23.05 -2.86 -9.00
CA HIS A 127 -23.73 -2.35 -7.81
C HIS A 127 -25.22 -2.71 -7.81
N ARG A 128 -25.89 -2.56 -8.97
CA ARG A 128 -27.29 -2.95 -9.13
C ARG A 128 -27.50 -4.45 -8.97
N VAL A 129 -26.60 -5.28 -9.53
CA VAL A 129 -26.68 -6.74 -9.44
C VAL A 129 -26.47 -7.22 -8.00
N LEU A 130 -25.51 -6.62 -7.27
CA LEU A 130 -25.16 -7.06 -5.92
C LEU A 130 -26.05 -6.47 -4.83
N MET A 131 -26.47 -5.22 -4.97
CA MET A 131 -27.18 -4.47 -3.93
C MET A 131 -28.67 -4.28 -4.25
N GLY A 132 -29.11 -4.63 -5.44
CA GLY A 132 -30.51 -4.45 -5.89
C GLY A 132 -30.91 -2.99 -6.15
N VAL A 133 -30.01 -2.03 -5.95
CA VAL A 133 -30.29 -0.60 -6.12
C VAL A 133 -29.24 0.07 -7.00
N SER A 134 -29.66 1.09 -7.75
CA SER A 134 -28.73 1.92 -8.52
C SER A 134 -28.13 3.01 -7.62
N PRO A 135 -26.81 3.28 -7.68
CA PRO A 135 -26.20 4.37 -6.91
C PRO A 135 -26.64 5.76 -7.36
N PHE A 136 -27.24 5.87 -8.54
CA PHE A 136 -27.71 7.13 -9.12
C PHE A 136 -29.23 7.31 -9.03
N GLY A 137 -29.93 6.51 -8.20
CA GLY A 137 -31.39 6.52 -8.12
C GLY A 137 -32.05 5.81 -9.29
N ALA A 138 -33.36 5.89 -9.36
CA ALA A 138 -34.14 5.37 -10.49
C ALA A 138 -33.92 6.27 -11.71
N MET A 139 -32.86 6.08 -12.44
CA MET A 139 -32.80 6.55 -13.80
C MET A 139 -33.48 5.49 -14.66
N GLY A 140 -34.71 5.70 -14.89
CA GLY A 140 -35.55 5.19 -15.98
C GLY A 140 -36.20 3.93 -15.79
#